data_acc0d0b3e9c9ce0ac387aa60e86c52fa
#
_entry.id   acc0d0b3e9c9ce0ac387aa60e86c52fa
#
_cell.length_a   1.000
_cell.length_b   1.000
_cell.length_c   1.000
_cell.angle_alpha   90.00
_cell.angle_beta   90.00
_cell.angle_gamma   90.00
#
_symmetry.space_group_name_H-M   'P 1'
#
loop_
_entity.id
_entity.type
_entity.pdbx_description
1 polymer ?
#
loop_
_entity_poly.entity_id
_entity_poly.type
_entity_poly.pdbx_seq_one_letter_code
_entity_poly.pdbx_strand_id
1 'polypeptide(L)'
;MKRMTDRLAVLVLLTLSNTLWASGGERKGRAPPDPAYVQECGSCHVPYPARLLSAASWQSLLVGLDQHFGTDAAIDDPSVAAAVSRYLLEHAARKETLDEQGRPFLRITGTRGFRHEHDELPAWMWTSSSVKSPANCGACHTTADQGLFSEHAIHLPR
;
A
#
# COMPACT_ATOMS: atom_id res chain seq x y z
N MET A 1 29.02 79.66 24.68
CA MET A 1 28.14 79.19 23.58
C MET A 1 28.51 77.76 23.26
N LYS A 2 27.80 76.82 23.85
CA LYS A 2 27.96 75.33 23.58
C LYS A 2 26.76 74.80 22.87
N ARG A 3 26.95 74.29 21.64
CA ARG A 3 25.92 73.62 20.88
C ARG A 3 25.86 72.16 21.33
N MET A 4 24.73 71.83 21.92
CA MET A 4 24.37 70.44 22.23
C MET A 4 23.80 69.80 20.95
N THR A 5 24.51 68.81 20.46
CA THR A 5 24.03 68.00 19.33
C THR A 5 23.30 66.78 19.87
N ASP A 6 21.97 66.78 19.71
CA ASP A 6 21.11 65.67 20.00
C ASP A 6 21.40 64.51 19.03
N ARG A 7 21.87 63.39 19.59
CA ARG A 7 21.95 62.14 18.88
C ARG A 7 20.68 61.34 19.12
N LEU A 8 19.77 61.38 18.15
CA LEU A 8 18.65 60.43 18.11
C LEU A 8 19.21 59.02 17.86
N ALA A 9 19.13 58.18 18.87
CA ALA A 9 19.36 56.75 18.73
C ALA A 9 18.08 56.10 18.18
N VAL A 10 18.09 55.71 16.91
CA VAL A 10 17.03 54.91 16.29
C VAL A 10 17.23 53.47 16.73
N LEU A 11 16.38 53.01 17.65
CA LEU A 11 16.32 51.61 18.07
C LEU A 11 15.56 50.81 16.97
N VAL A 12 16.29 50.11 16.10
CA VAL A 12 15.70 49.17 15.14
C VAL A 12 15.42 47.89 15.90
N LEU A 13 14.16 47.68 16.26
CA LEU A 13 13.63 46.40 16.75
C LEU A 13 13.58 45.40 15.59
N LEU A 14 14.60 44.57 15.49
CA LEU A 14 14.57 43.38 14.64
C LEU A 14 13.65 42.33 15.30
N THR A 15 12.39 42.30 14.88
CA THR A 15 11.50 41.18 15.19
C THR A 15 11.93 39.97 14.37
N LEU A 16 12.66 39.07 15.01
CA LEU A 16 12.92 37.72 14.46
C LEU A 16 11.60 36.97 14.44
N SER A 17 10.94 37.01 13.28
CA SER A 17 9.85 36.09 12.98
C SER A 17 10.41 34.68 12.88
N ASN A 18 10.40 33.94 13.98
CA ASN A 18 10.61 32.50 13.98
C ASN A 18 9.45 31.84 13.23
N THR A 19 9.58 31.72 11.92
CA THR A 19 8.78 30.75 11.17
C THR A 19 9.22 29.36 11.63
N LEU A 20 8.49 28.82 12.61
CA LEU A 20 8.52 27.41 12.92
C LEU A 20 8.09 26.67 11.65
N TRP A 21 9.06 26.26 10.85
CA TRP A 21 8.87 25.19 9.90
C TRP A 21 8.57 23.95 10.73
N ALA A 22 7.29 23.67 10.89
CA ALA A 22 6.84 22.37 11.31
C ALA A 22 7.39 21.37 10.27
N SER A 23 8.56 20.82 10.56
CA SER A 23 9.05 19.60 9.91
C SER A 23 8.08 18.49 10.34
N GLY A 24 6.88 18.54 9.79
CA GLY A 24 6.04 17.37 9.68
C GLY A 24 6.88 16.38 8.90
N GLY A 25 7.49 15.44 9.60
CA GLY A 25 8.08 14.27 8.97
C GLY A 25 6.98 13.62 8.17
N GLU A 26 6.86 14.01 6.90
CA GLU A 26 6.14 13.22 5.92
C GLU A 26 6.78 11.84 6.01
N ARG A 27 6.13 10.97 6.79
CA ARG A 27 6.23 9.55 6.48
C ARG A 27 6.03 9.55 4.98
N LYS A 28 7.08 9.20 4.22
CA LYS A 28 7.00 9.10 2.75
C LYS A 28 5.77 8.26 2.51
N GLY A 29 4.65 8.95 2.33
CA GLY A 29 3.35 8.38 2.26
C GLY A 29 3.41 7.47 1.05
N ARG A 30 3.14 6.21 1.29
CA ARG A 30 2.90 5.29 0.19
C ARG A 30 1.94 6.00 -0.74
N ALA A 31 2.34 6.19 -2.02
CA ALA A 31 1.47 6.78 -3.01
C ALA A 31 0.11 6.04 -2.97
N PRO A 32 -1.01 6.77 -3.02
CA PRO A 32 -2.31 6.12 -3.08
C PRO A 32 -2.33 5.16 -4.27
N PRO A 33 -3.05 4.04 -4.17
CA PRO A 33 -3.16 3.12 -5.29
C PRO A 33 -3.76 3.82 -6.51
N ASP A 34 -3.34 3.39 -7.71
CA ASP A 34 -3.88 3.90 -8.96
C ASP A 34 -5.41 3.69 -9.03
N PRO A 35 -6.20 4.70 -9.40
CA PRO A 35 -7.66 4.58 -9.43
C PRO A 35 -8.16 3.46 -10.36
N ALA A 36 -7.53 3.24 -11.51
CA ALA A 36 -7.89 2.15 -12.42
C ALA A 36 -7.62 0.80 -11.76
N TYR A 37 -6.48 0.65 -11.06
CA TYR A 37 -6.20 -0.57 -10.30
C TYR A 37 -7.24 -0.83 -9.20
N VAL A 38 -7.63 0.20 -8.46
CA VAL A 38 -8.65 0.08 -7.41
C VAL A 38 -10.00 -0.32 -7.99
N GLN A 39 -10.39 0.30 -9.09
CA GLN A 39 -11.67 0.01 -9.76
C GLN A 39 -11.72 -1.41 -10.30
N GLU A 40 -10.71 -1.83 -11.06
CA GLU A 40 -10.71 -3.15 -11.70
C GLU A 40 -10.52 -4.29 -10.70
N CYS A 41 -9.49 -4.21 -9.88
CA CYS A 41 -9.16 -5.29 -8.95
C CYS A 41 -9.96 -5.23 -7.64
N GLY A 42 -10.44 -4.05 -7.25
CA GLY A 42 -11.22 -3.83 -6.03
C GLY A 42 -12.68 -4.25 -6.12
N SER A 43 -13.18 -4.58 -7.30
CA SER A 43 -14.58 -4.98 -7.54
C SER A 43 -14.95 -6.32 -6.90
N CYS A 44 -13.99 -7.23 -6.72
CA CYS A 44 -14.23 -8.58 -6.19
C CYS A 44 -13.57 -8.82 -4.84
N HIS A 45 -12.43 -8.21 -4.58
CA HIS A 45 -11.69 -8.32 -3.31
C HIS A 45 -10.95 -7.01 -3.02
N VAL A 46 -10.39 -6.85 -1.84
CA VAL A 46 -9.56 -5.67 -1.55
C VAL A 46 -8.42 -5.53 -2.56
N PRO A 47 -8.15 -4.32 -3.09
CA PRO A 47 -7.03 -4.11 -3.99
C PRO A 47 -5.72 -4.30 -3.22
N TYR A 48 -5.06 -5.44 -3.43
CA TYR A 48 -3.88 -5.82 -2.69
C TYR A 48 -2.72 -4.86 -2.96
N PRO A 49 -1.96 -4.44 -1.96
CA PRO A 49 -0.77 -3.62 -2.18
C PRO A 49 0.20 -4.29 -3.16
N ALA A 50 0.58 -3.59 -4.23
CA ALA A 50 1.44 -4.12 -5.28
C ALA A 50 2.75 -4.74 -4.75
N ARG A 51 3.30 -4.18 -3.66
CA ARG A 51 4.52 -4.68 -2.99
C ARG A 51 4.41 -6.08 -2.39
N LEU A 52 3.23 -6.68 -2.33
CA LEU A 52 3.05 -8.03 -1.76
C LEU A 52 3.51 -9.14 -2.71
N LEU A 53 3.65 -8.82 -4.00
CA LEU A 53 4.20 -9.74 -5.00
C LEU A 53 5.32 -9.06 -5.79
N SER A 54 6.19 -9.90 -6.40
CA SER A 54 7.24 -9.43 -7.30
C SER A 54 6.68 -8.97 -8.65
N ALA A 55 7.48 -8.24 -9.42
CA ALA A 55 7.09 -7.83 -10.77
C ALA A 55 6.80 -9.05 -11.68
N ALA A 56 7.60 -10.12 -11.58
CA ALA A 56 7.36 -11.34 -12.35
C ALA A 56 6.05 -12.04 -11.97
N SER A 57 5.68 -12.01 -10.67
CA SER A 57 4.39 -12.52 -10.19
C SER A 57 3.22 -11.73 -10.79
N TRP A 58 3.30 -10.40 -10.75
CA TRP A 58 2.27 -9.54 -11.33
C TRP A 58 2.16 -9.72 -12.84
N GLN A 59 3.28 -9.80 -13.57
CA GLN A 59 3.26 -10.07 -15.01
C GLN A 59 2.55 -11.38 -15.33
N SER A 60 2.86 -12.44 -14.59
CA SER A 60 2.22 -13.75 -14.79
C SER A 60 0.73 -13.72 -14.48
N LEU A 61 0.29 -12.98 -13.46
CA LEU A 61 -1.12 -12.79 -13.13
C LEU A 61 -1.84 -12.00 -14.22
N LEU A 62 -1.25 -10.90 -14.70
CA LEU A 62 -1.85 -10.03 -15.71
C LEU A 62 -2.05 -10.73 -17.07
N VAL A 63 -1.17 -11.67 -17.42
CA VAL A 63 -1.30 -12.48 -18.65
C VAL A 63 -2.46 -13.48 -18.54
N GLY A 64 -2.78 -13.96 -17.33
CA GLY A 64 -3.80 -14.99 -17.10
C GLY A 64 -5.06 -14.48 -16.40
N LEU A 65 -5.44 -13.22 -16.57
CA LEU A 65 -6.61 -12.64 -15.91
C LEU A 65 -7.93 -13.29 -16.34
N ASP A 66 -8.03 -13.79 -17.56
CA ASP A 66 -9.17 -14.57 -18.05
C ASP A 66 -9.39 -15.88 -17.30
N GLN A 67 -8.36 -16.36 -16.59
CA GLN A 67 -8.39 -17.56 -15.75
C GLN A 67 -7.98 -17.25 -14.30
N HIS A 68 -8.28 -16.06 -13.81
CA HIS A 68 -7.87 -15.59 -12.48
C HIS A 68 -8.46 -16.47 -11.37
N PHE A 69 -7.73 -17.52 -11.01
CA PHE A 69 -8.13 -18.51 -10.00
C PHE A 69 -9.52 -19.09 -10.18
N GLY A 70 -9.94 -19.28 -11.43
CA GLY A 70 -11.23 -19.84 -11.80
C GLY A 70 -12.32 -18.80 -12.08
N THR A 71 -11.96 -17.52 -12.10
CA THR A 71 -12.85 -16.41 -12.44
C THR A 71 -12.26 -15.64 -13.60
N ASP A 72 -13.07 -15.21 -14.55
CA ASP A 72 -12.68 -14.26 -15.58
C ASP A 72 -12.60 -12.86 -14.95
N ALA A 73 -11.40 -12.30 -14.94
CA ALA A 73 -11.09 -10.96 -14.46
C ALA A 73 -10.38 -10.12 -15.56
N ALA A 74 -10.62 -10.48 -16.83
CA ALA A 74 -10.04 -9.76 -17.96
C ALA A 74 -10.43 -8.28 -17.93
N ILE A 75 -9.50 -7.42 -18.33
CA ILE A 75 -9.72 -5.97 -18.45
C ILE A 75 -9.90 -5.69 -19.94
N ASP A 76 -11.12 -5.35 -20.35
CA ASP A 76 -11.47 -5.19 -21.76
C ASP A 76 -10.84 -3.96 -22.42
N ASP A 77 -10.66 -2.87 -21.65
CA ASP A 77 -10.03 -1.65 -22.18
C ASP A 77 -8.51 -1.75 -22.12
N PRO A 78 -7.81 -1.77 -23.27
CA PRO A 78 -6.36 -1.87 -23.32
C PRO A 78 -5.64 -0.73 -22.61
N SER A 79 -6.23 0.47 -22.55
CA SER A 79 -5.62 1.63 -21.88
C SER A 79 -5.69 1.48 -20.37
N VAL A 80 -6.78 0.94 -19.86
CA VAL A 80 -6.96 0.60 -18.45
C VAL A 80 -6.02 -0.54 -18.05
N ALA A 81 -5.96 -1.60 -18.85
CA ALA A 81 -5.04 -2.72 -18.64
C ALA A 81 -3.57 -2.26 -18.58
N ALA A 82 -3.17 -1.33 -19.48
CA ALA A 82 -1.84 -0.76 -19.48
C ALA A 82 -1.57 0.10 -18.23
N ALA A 83 -2.55 0.87 -17.74
CA ALA A 83 -2.41 1.67 -16.52
C ALA A 83 -2.25 0.77 -15.28
N VAL A 84 -3.10 -0.25 -15.15
CA VAL A 84 -3.03 -1.26 -14.07
C VAL A 84 -1.68 -1.98 -14.08
N SER A 85 -1.25 -2.44 -15.26
CA SER A 85 0.04 -3.13 -15.40
C SER A 85 1.21 -2.23 -14.98
N ARG A 86 1.27 -1.02 -15.47
CA ARG A 86 2.31 -0.05 -15.11
C ARG A 86 2.36 0.16 -13.60
N TYR A 87 1.21 0.46 -12.97
CA TYR A 87 1.14 0.67 -11.53
C TYR A 87 1.66 -0.54 -10.74
N LEU A 88 1.19 -1.74 -11.06
CA LEU A 88 1.58 -2.95 -10.36
C LEU A 88 3.08 -3.25 -10.48
N LEU A 89 3.65 -3.08 -11.68
CA LEU A 89 5.07 -3.34 -11.92
C LEU A 89 5.98 -2.30 -11.28
N GLU A 90 5.61 -1.02 -11.32
CA GLU A 90 6.37 0.07 -10.69
C GLU A 90 6.40 -0.03 -9.16
N HIS A 91 5.33 -0.58 -8.55
CA HIS A 91 5.16 -0.66 -7.10
C HIS A 91 5.34 -2.08 -6.54
N ALA A 92 5.73 -3.04 -7.36
CA ALA A 92 5.99 -4.42 -6.98
C ALA A 92 7.09 -4.56 -5.92
N ALA A 93 7.13 -5.70 -5.25
CA ALA A 93 8.25 -6.04 -4.38
C ALA A 93 9.56 -6.05 -5.17
N ARG A 94 10.59 -5.42 -4.61
CA ARG A 94 11.95 -5.40 -5.23
C ARG A 94 12.61 -6.77 -5.25
N LYS A 95 12.29 -7.61 -4.27
CA LYS A 95 12.82 -8.95 -4.15
C LYS A 95 11.85 -9.92 -4.79
N GLU A 96 12.35 -10.69 -5.73
CA GLU A 96 11.60 -11.80 -6.29
C GLU A 96 11.45 -12.92 -5.25
N THR A 97 10.23 -13.46 -5.19
CA THR A 97 9.92 -14.62 -4.34
C THR A 97 9.46 -15.74 -5.24
N LEU A 98 10.17 -16.87 -5.15
CA LEU A 98 9.90 -18.06 -5.96
C LEU A 98 9.39 -19.20 -5.07
N ASP A 99 8.56 -20.05 -5.64
CA ASP A 99 8.15 -21.32 -5.04
C ASP A 99 9.31 -22.35 -5.08
N GLU A 100 9.08 -23.55 -4.57
CA GLU A 100 10.07 -24.62 -4.54
C GLU A 100 10.48 -25.12 -5.93
N GLN A 101 9.68 -24.83 -6.95
CA GLN A 101 9.94 -25.16 -8.35
C GLN A 101 10.59 -24.00 -9.12
N GLY A 102 10.96 -22.91 -8.44
CA GLY A 102 11.57 -21.73 -9.05
C GLY A 102 10.57 -20.85 -9.83
N ARG A 103 9.28 -20.95 -9.59
CA ARG A 103 8.24 -20.15 -10.26
C ARG A 103 7.81 -18.99 -9.39
N PRO A 104 7.44 -17.84 -9.96
CA PRO A 104 6.87 -16.73 -9.22
C PRO A 104 5.59 -17.15 -8.47
N PHE A 105 5.47 -16.71 -7.22
CA PHE A 105 4.21 -16.89 -6.49
C PHE A 105 3.09 -16.09 -7.14
N LEU A 106 1.97 -16.74 -7.44
CA LEU A 106 0.77 -16.07 -7.95
C LEU A 106 -0.21 -15.71 -6.83
N ARG A 107 -0.17 -16.44 -5.71
CA ARG A 107 -1.02 -16.16 -4.54
C ARG A 107 -0.22 -15.51 -3.43
N ILE A 108 -0.65 -14.32 -2.99
CA ILE A 108 -0.05 -13.62 -1.84
C ILE A 108 -0.04 -14.51 -0.61
N THR A 109 -1.11 -15.25 -0.37
CA THR A 109 -1.26 -16.18 0.77
C THR A 109 -0.30 -17.37 0.73
N GLY A 110 0.31 -17.65 -0.41
CA GLY A 110 1.36 -18.66 -0.56
C GLY A 110 2.77 -18.16 -0.25
N THR A 111 2.97 -16.86 -0.16
CA THR A 111 4.30 -16.28 0.07
C THR A 111 4.81 -16.57 1.48
N ARG A 112 6.14 -16.63 1.63
CA ARG A 112 6.77 -16.78 2.95
C ARG A 112 6.42 -15.61 3.88
N GLY A 113 6.36 -14.38 3.33
CA GLY A 113 5.99 -13.20 4.11
C GLY A 113 4.58 -13.34 4.70
N PHE A 114 3.58 -13.67 3.87
CA PHE A 114 2.23 -13.88 4.36
C PHE A 114 2.17 -14.94 5.48
N ARG A 115 2.81 -16.08 5.27
CA ARG A 115 2.79 -17.17 6.26
C ARG A 115 3.48 -16.79 7.57
N HIS A 116 4.56 -16.03 7.51
CA HIS A 116 5.29 -15.57 8.69
C HIS A 116 4.48 -14.57 9.52
N GLU A 117 3.83 -13.61 8.84
CA GLU A 117 3.02 -12.57 9.50
C GLU A 117 1.70 -13.13 10.09
N HIS A 118 1.34 -14.38 9.79
CA HIS A 118 0.09 -15.01 10.21
C HIS A 118 0.28 -16.39 10.86
N ASP A 119 1.48 -16.73 11.29
CA ASP A 119 1.81 -18.06 11.83
C ASP A 119 1.17 -18.32 13.20
N GLU A 120 0.83 -17.27 13.94
CA GLU A 120 0.13 -17.36 15.24
C GLU A 120 -1.38 -17.66 15.11
N LEU A 121 -1.96 -17.53 13.89
CA LEU A 121 -3.39 -17.74 13.70
C LEU A 121 -3.72 -19.22 13.58
N PRO A 122 -4.73 -19.71 14.36
CA PRO A 122 -5.12 -21.11 14.29
C PRO A 122 -5.78 -21.44 12.93
N ALA A 123 -5.50 -22.64 12.41
CA ALA A 123 -5.94 -23.05 11.08
C ALA A 123 -7.47 -22.97 10.86
N TRP A 124 -8.27 -23.20 11.89
CA TRP A 124 -9.73 -23.14 11.81
C TRP A 124 -10.24 -21.73 11.48
N MET A 125 -9.50 -20.69 11.85
CA MET A 125 -9.91 -19.29 11.63
C MET A 125 -10.04 -19.00 10.12
N TRP A 126 -9.18 -19.57 9.29
CA TRP A 126 -9.19 -19.36 7.84
C TRP A 126 -10.44 -19.87 7.14
N THR A 127 -11.10 -20.87 7.72
CA THR A 127 -12.31 -21.49 7.17
C THR A 127 -13.58 -21.12 7.96
N SER A 128 -13.46 -20.26 8.97
CA SER A 128 -14.62 -19.79 9.75
C SER A 128 -15.60 -19.03 8.84
N SER A 129 -16.86 -18.97 9.26
CA SER A 129 -17.91 -18.25 8.49
C SER A 129 -17.63 -16.75 8.37
N SER A 130 -16.86 -16.19 9.30
CA SER A 130 -16.47 -14.76 9.30
C SER A 130 -15.32 -14.46 8.36
N VAL A 131 -14.36 -15.39 8.21
CA VAL A 131 -13.15 -15.19 7.37
C VAL A 131 -13.32 -15.80 5.99
N LYS A 132 -13.79 -17.04 5.92
CA LYS A 132 -14.04 -17.82 4.69
C LYS A 132 -12.81 -18.21 3.88
N SER A 133 -11.77 -17.38 3.85
CA SER A 133 -10.57 -17.60 3.04
C SER A 133 -9.39 -16.77 3.55
N PRO A 134 -8.15 -17.27 3.50
CA PRO A 134 -6.96 -16.47 3.77
C PRO A 134 -6.81 -15.25 2.85
N ALA A 135 -7.48 -15.23 1.70
CA ALA A 135 -7.47 -14.10 0.78
C ALA A 135 -8.43 -12.97 1.20
N ASN A 136 -9.31 -13.20 2.18
CA ASN A 136 -10.22 -12.18 2.69
C ASN A 136 -9.53 -11.32 3.76
N CYS A 137 -8.59 -10.50 3.35
CA CYS A 137 -7.82 -9.62 4.23
C CYS A 137 -8.71 -8.66 5.02
N GLY A 138 -9.80 -8.17 4.43
CA GLY A 138 -10.74 -7.25 5.06
C GLY A 138 -11.47 -7.84 6.27
N ALA A 139 -11.50 -9.17 6.43
CA ALA A 139 -12.10 -9.81 7.59
C ALA A 139 -11.39 -9.47 8.90
N CYS A 140 -10.09 -9.18 8.85
CA CYS A 140 -9.27 -8.85 10.01
C CYS A 140 -8.64 -7.45 9.90
N HIS A 141 -8.22 -7.05 8.68
CA HIS A 141 -7.60 -5.75 8.42
C HIS A 141 -8.66 -4.73 7.99
N THR A 142 -9.23 -4.00 8.94
CA THR A 142 -10.38 -3.10 8.72
C THR A 142 -10.10 -1.91 7.81
N THR A 143 -8.83 -1.65 7.50
CA THR A 143 -8.38 -0.58 6.60
C THR A 143 -7.74 -1.13 5.31
N ALA A 144 -7.97 -2.41 5.01
CA ALA A 144 -7.39 -3.06 3.85
C ALA A 144 -7.88 -2.49 2.51
N ASP A 145 -9.10 -2.00 2.46
CA ASP A 145 -9.69 -1.27 1.33
C ASP A 145 -8.92 0.01 0.96
N GLN A 146 -8.27 0.62 1.95
CA GLN A 146 -7.40 1.77 1.79
C GLN A 146 -5.93 1.39 1.53
N GLY A 147 -5.64 0.10 1.34
CA GLY A 147 -4.28 -0.42 1.19
C GLY A 147 -3.43 -0.37 2.46
N LEU A 148 -4.07 -0.17 3.63
CA LEU A 148 -3.42 -0.07 4.93
C LEU A 148 -3.57 -1.38 5.70
N PHE A 149 -2.42 -1.92 6.15
CA PHE A 149 -2.33 -3.20 6.87
C PHE A 149 -1.53 -3.00 8.16
N SER A 150 -1.98 -2.05 8.99
CA SER A 150 -1.36 -1.79 10.29
C SER A 150 -1.81 -2.83 11.31
N GLU A 151 -0.88 -3.32 12.12
CA GLU A 151 -1.18 -4.20 13.26
C GLU A 151 -2.14 -3.54 14.26
N HIS A 152 -2.09 -2.22 14.39
CA HIS A 152 -2.99 -1.46 15.27
C HIS A 152 -4.45 -1.42 14.78
N ALA A 153 -4.72 -1.80 13.54
CA ALA A 153 -6.05 -1.83 12.94
C ALA A 153 -6.55 -3.26 12.67
N ILE A 154 -5.98 -4.25 13.38
CA ILE A 154 -6.43 -5.65 13.30
C ILE A 154 -7.59 -5.87 14.24
N HIS A 155 -8.66 -6.46 13.73
CA HIS A 155 -9.79 -6.95 14.49
C HIS A 155 -10.04 -8.40 14.15
N LEU A 156 -9.72 -9.30 15.10
CA LEU A 156 -9.99 -10.72 14.89
C LEU A 156 -11.49 -10.97 15.01
N PRO A 157 -12.15 -11.59 14.01
CA PRO A 157 -13.54 -11.95 14.08
C PRO A 157 -13.73 -13.02 15.17
N ARG A 158 -14.88 -12.94 15.83
CA ARG A 158 -15.30 -13.91 16.86
C ARG A 158 -16.01 -15.10 16.25
#